data_08e97ca482477d0fbb1ad4032d0ce5c2
#
_entry.id   08e97ca482477d0fbb1ad4032d0ce5c2
#
_cell.length_a   1.000
_cell.length_b   1.000
_cell.length_c   1.000
_cell.angle_alpha   90.00
_cell.angle_beta   90.00
_cell.angle_gamma   90.00
#
_symmetry.space_group_name_H-M   'P 1'
#
loop_
_entity.id
_entity.type
_entity.pdbx_description
1 polymer ?
#
loop_
_entity_poly.entity_id
_entity_poly.type
_entity_poly.pdbx_seq_one_letter_code
_entity_poly.pdbx_strand_id
1 'polypeptide(L)'
;VDILFNDKKLSNATCFFTQQNEKIYLVTNWHVVSGRNADTNVVMSPTGGVPNKLRVYVPKQGSNSTLSFDDDFYMDVDLFDEDDNRLWYEKQENGRMIDVALVPLKETKGVITTIEEAEEPFNEKVPFEITSEIFIIGFPFGKQTGYIPIWKKASVASEPELDVENLPYFFADTATRTGMSGSPVVLYKDRPITMINEKERKVSRHWTKFVGVYSGRIGADNETKGDA
;
A
#
# COMPACT_ATOMS: atom_id res chain seq x y z
N VAL A 1 -5.28 7.47 -3.13
CA VAL A 1 -4.46 8.68 -3.29
C VAL A 1 -4.42 9.12 -4.74
N ASP A 2 -4.55 10.41 -4.99
CA ASP A 2 -4.31 11.01 -6.30
C ASP A 2 -2.87 11.51 -6.40
N ILE A 3 -2.26 11.27 -7.55
CA ILE A 3 -0.88 11.65 -7.87
C ILE A 3 -0.96 12.95 -8.68
N LEU A 4 -0.34 14.02 -8.18
CA LEU A 4 -0.49 15.35 -8.76
C LEU A 4 0.86 15.93 -9.22
N PHE A 5 0.80 16.72 -10.29
CA PHE A 5 1.83 17.64 -10.70
C PHE A 5 1.22 19.05 -10.87
N ASN A 6 1.65 20.01 -10.04
CA ASN A 6 1.10 21.37 -10.02
C ASN A 6 -0.45 21.37 -9.98
N ASP A 7 -1.01 20.63 -9.01
CA ASP A 7 -2.45 20.44 -8.81
C ASP A 7 -3.21 19.74 -9.95
N LYS A 8 -2.50 19.36 -11.01
CA LYS A 8 -3.09 18.56 -12.11
C LYS A 8 -2.91 17.07 -11.80
N LYS A 9 -4.02 16.33 -11.79
CA LYS A 9 -4.01 14.88 -11.60
C LYS A 9 -3.32 14.17 -12.77
N LEU A 10 -2.28 13.39 -12.46
CA LEU A 10 -1.57 12.53 -13.38
C LEU A 10 -2.19 11.12 -13.39
N SER A 11 -2.44 10.58 -12.22
CA SER A 11 -2.92 9.22 -12.03
C SER A 11 -3.47 9.03 -10.60
N ASN A 12 -3.77 7.79 -10.23
CA ASN A 12 -4.13 7.40 -8.87
C ASN A 12 -3.42 6.11 -8.48
N ALA A 13 -3.28 5.91 -7.17
CA ALA A 13 -2.68 4.74 -6.56
C ALA A 13 -3.35 4.43 -5.21
N THR A 14 -2.84 3.46 -4.50
CA THR A 14 -3.17 3.17 -3.11
C THR A 14 -2.00 3.59 -2.22
N CYS A 15 -2.30 3.98 -1.00
CA CYS A 15 -1.35 4.17 0.09
C CYS A 15 -1.97 3.67 1.40
N PHE A 16 -1.13 3.45 2.38
CA PHE A 16 -1.53 3.15 3.75
C PHE A 16 -0.57 3.84 4.72
N PHE A 17 -0.82 3.70 6.02
CA PHE A 17 0.00 4.38 7.03
C PHE A 17 0.69 3.37 7.92
N THR A 18 1.90 3.71 8.35
CA THR A 18 2.69 2.99 9.36
C THR A 18 3.21 3.96 10.40
N GLN A 19 3.46 3.48 11.61
CA GLN A 19 4.01 4.29 12.68
C GLN A 19 5.33 3.72 13.17
N GLN A 20 6.35 4.59 13.27
CA GLN A 20 7.63 4.25 13.86
C GLN A 20 8.12 5.40 14.74
N ASN A 21 8.51 5.10 15.98
CA ASN A 21 9.00 6.10 16.94
C ASN A 21 8.08 7.35 17.03
N GLU A 22 6.79 7.12 17.20
CA GLU A 22 5.74 8.15 17.29
C GLU A 22 5.54 9.01 16.02
N LYS A 23 6.24 8.70 14.95
CA LYS A 23 6.07 9.37 13.65
C LYS A 23 5.21 8.51 12.72
N ILE A 24 4.28 9.16 12.02
CA ILE A 24 3.44 8.52 11.02
C ILE A 24 4.06 8.72 9.64
N TYR A 25 4.10 7.64 8.88
CA TYR A 25 4.57 7.63 7.50
C TYR A 25 3.45 7.14 6.58
N LEU A 26 3.33 7.76 5.43
CA LEU A 26 2.57 7.24 4.32
C LEU A 26 3.45 6.26 3.55
N VAL A 27 2.95 5.05 3.33
CA VAL A 27 3.61 4.01 2.54
C VAL A 27 2.92 3.86 1.20
N THR A 28 3.68 3.84 0.13
CA THR A 28 3.21 3.59 -1.24
C THR A 28 4.37 3.05 -2.09
N ASN A 29 4.18 2.89 -3.40
CA ASN A 29 5.29 2.50 -4.26
C ASN A 29 6.23 3.68 -4.55
N TRP A 30 7.49 3.35 -4.85
CA TRP A 30 8.47 4.32 -5.29
C TRP A 30 8.07 4.98 -6.62
N HIS A 31 7.53 4.20 -7.56
CA HIS A 31 7.05 4.76 -8.83
C HIS A 31 5.90 5.76 -8.66
N VAL A 32 5.14 5.68 -7.56
CA VAL A 32 4.05 6.62 -7.25
C VAL A 32 4.59 7.99 -6.86
N VAL A 33 5.67 8.03 -6.09
CA VAL A 33 6.29 9.30 -5.64
C VAL A 33 7.30 9.85 -6.64
N SER A 34 8.02 8.98 -7.35
CA SER A 34 9.04 9.40 -8.33
C SER A 34 8.47 9.66 -9.73
N GLY A 35 7.30 9.09 -10.07
CA GLY A 35 6.75 9.10 -11.41
C GLY A 35 7.56 8.29 -12.43
N ARG A 36 8.44 7.40 -11.96
CA ARG A 36 9.36 6.63 -12.80
C ARG A 36 9.20 5.13 -12.55
N ASN A 37 9.43 4.34 -13.57
CA ASN A 37 9.50 2.89 -13.45
C ASN A 37 10.73 2.48 -12.60
N ALA A 38 10.55 1.61 -11.61
CA ALA A 38 11.60 1.25 -10.66
C ALA A 38 12.75 0.46 -11.30
N ASP A 39 12.49 -0.31 -12.37
CA ASP A 39 13.49 -1.11 -13.06
C ASP A 39 14.26 -0.30 -14.11
N THR A 40 13.56 0.52 -14.89
CA THR A 40 14.13 1.23 -16.06
C THR A 40 14.45 2.69 -15.78
N ASN A 41 13.95 3.26 -14.68
CA ASN A 41 14.03 4.68 -14.33
C ASN A 41 13.40 5.63 -15.38
N VAL A 42 12.61 5.10 -16.30
CA VAL A 42 11.89 5.89 -17.33
C VAL A 42 10.66 6.55 -16.71
N VAL A 43 10.40 7.81 -17.10
CA VAL A 43 9.19 8.54 -16.68
C VAL A 43 7.95 7.83 -17.19
N MET A 44 6.99 7.56 -16.31
CA MET A 44 5.78 6.80 -16.63
C MET A 44 4.66 7.66 -17.22
N SER A 45 4.66 8.96 -16.94
CA SER A 45 3.63 9.86 -17.45
C SER A 45 3.78 10.07 -18.95
N PRO A 46 2.74 9.86 -19.77
CA PRO A 46 2.78 10.15 -21.23
C PRO A 46 3.06 11.61 -21.53
N THR A 47 2.77 12.52 -20.60
CA THR A 47 3.01 13.96 -20.74
C THR A 47 4.32 14.42 -20.11
N GLY A 48 5.15 13.49 -19.61
CA GLY A 48 6.42 13.81 -18.95
C GLY A 48 6.28 14.43 -17.55
N GLY A 49 5.07 14.52 -17.02
CA GLY A 49 4.82 15.07 -15.68
C GLY A 49 5.45 14.18 -14.60
N VAL A 50 6.25 14.77 -13.71
CA VAL A 50 6.81 14.11 -12.52
C VAL A 50 6.00 14.58 -11.32
N PRO A 51 5.50 13.66 -10.49
CA PRO A 51 4.70 14.02 -9.32
C PRO A 51 5.46 14.97 -8.37
N ASN A 52 4.77 15.96 -7.83
CA ASN A 52 5.31 16.82 -6.78
C ASN A 52 4.41 16.84 -5.52
N LYS A 53 3.25 16.20 -5.59
CA LYS A 53 2.28 16.17 -4.50
C LYS A 53 1.42 14.91 -4.55
N LEU A 54 1.05 14.39 -3.40
CA LEU A 54 0.03 13.37 -3.23
C LEU A 54 -1.19 13.96 -2.54
N ARG A 55 -2.38 13.73 -3.09
CA ARG A 55 -3.65 14.08 -2.42
C ARG A 55 -4.26 12.82 -1.81
N VAL A 56 -4.31 12.79 -0.50
CA VAL A 56 -4.75 11.62 0.27
C VAL A 56 -6.12 11.89 0.87
N TYR A 57 -7.09 11.11 0.46
CA TYR A 57 -8.44 11.17 1.03
C TYR A 57 -8.48 10.36 2.32
N VAL A 58 -8.92 10.97 3.39
CA VAL A 58 -8.97 10.38 4.73
C VAL A 58 -10.36 10.53 5.33
N PRO A 59 -10.81 9.60 6.19
CA PRO A 59 -12.11 9.74 6.83
C PRO A 59 -12.09 10.86 7.89
N LYS A 60 -13.25 11.51 8.04
CA LYS A 60 -13.54 12.40 9.16
C LYS A 60 -14.13 11.62 10.33
N GLN A 61 -13.84 12.05 11.55
CA GLN A 61 -14.59 11.65 12.72
C GLN A 61 -15.98 12.25 12.63
N GLY A 62 -16.99 11.42 12.45
CA GLY A 62 -18.39 11.82 12.49
C GLY A 62 -18.95 11.83 13.92
N SER A 63 -20.22 12.22 14.06
CA SER A 63 -20.95 12.09 15.31
C SER A 63 -21.11 10.61 15.68
N ASN A 64 -21.10 10.30 16.97
CA ASN A 64 -21.28 8.94 17.51
C ASN A 64 -20.20 7.93 17.06
N SER A 65 -18.93 8.37 16.95
CA SER A 65 -17.78 7.54 16.53
C SER A 65 -17.95 6.90 15.15
N THR A 66 -18.81 7.42 14.31
CA THR A 66 -18.92 7.00 12.91
C THR A 66 -17.81 7.64 12.07
N LEU A 67 -17.37 6.94 11.02
CA LEU A 67 -16.49 7.53 10.02
C LEU A 67 -17.35 8.08 8.88
N SER A 68 -17.03 9.29 8.43
CA SER A 68 -17.62 9.89 7.23
C SER A 68 -16.52 10.17 6.21
N PHE A 69 -16.85 10.01 4.94
CA PHE A 69 -15.97 10.28 3.82
C PHE A 69 -16.57 11.40 2.97
N ASP A 70 -15.70 12.27 2.49
CA ASP A 70 -16.08 13.47 1.76
C ASP A 70 -15.00 13.78 0.72
N ASP A 71 -15.38 14.02 -0.52
CA ASP A 71 -14.47 14.32 -1.63
C ASP A 71 -13.64 15.60 -1.37
N ASP A 72 -14.17 16.52 -0.58
CA ASP A 72 -13.48 17.76 -0.22
C ASP A 72 -12.61 17.62 1.04
N PHE A 73 -12.56 16.41 1.64
CA PHE A 73 -11.77 16.18 2.83
C PHE A 73 -10.56 15.30 2.55
N TYR A 74 -9.44 15.94 2.32
CA TYR A 74 -8.17 15.33 2.01
C TYR A 74 -7.02 16.05 2.72
N MET A 75 -5.87 15.44 2.72
CA MET A 75 -4.59 16.09 3.02
C MET A 75 -3.70 16.04 1.79
N ASP A 76 -3.04 17.15 1.49
CA ASP A 76 -2.00 17.21 0.47
C ASP A 76 -0.65 16.95 1.14
N VAL A 77 0.14 16.07 0.54
CA VAL A 77 1.47 15.67 1.00
C VAL A 77 2.47 16.06 -0.07
N ASP A 78 3.31 17.02 0.23
CA ASP A 78 4.36 17.47 -0.69
C ASP A 78 5.45 16.40 -0.81
N LEU A 79 5.97 16.21 -2.02
CA LEU A 79 7.03 15.26 -2.32
C LEU A 79 8.42 15.91 -2.37
N PHE A 80 8.48 17.24 -2.40
CA PHE A 80 9.72 18.02 -2.39
C PHE A 80 9.61 19.16 -1.39
N ASP A 81 10.75 19.60 -0.86
CA ASP A 81 10.83 20.81 -0.07
C ASP A 81 11.05 22.05 -0.97
N GLU A 82 11.25 23.24 -0.35
CA GLU A 82 11.47 24.51 -1.06
C GLU A 82 12.79 24.54 -1.84
N ASP A 83 13.74 23.65 -1.50
CA ASP A 83 15.04 23.51 -2.15
C ASP A 83 15.06 22.33 -3.17
N ASP A 84 13.89 21.82 -3.57
CA ASP A 84 13.72 20.65 -4.44
C ASP A 84 14.34 19.34 -3.90
N ASN A 85 14.58 19.23 -2.59
CA ASN A 85 14.99 17.96 -2.01
C ASN A 85 13.78 17.03 -1.82
N ARG A 86 13.99 15.73 -2.05
CA ARG A 86 12.96 14.71 -1.88
C ARG A 86 12.56 14.55 -0.42
N LEU A 87 11.26 14.45 -0.18
CA LEU A 87 10.69 14.27 1.15
C LEU A 87 10.27 12.83 1.44
N TRP A 88 10.79 11.84 0.73
CA TRP A 88 10.53 10.42 0.99
C TRP A 88 11.81 9.63 1.19
N TYR A 89 11.69 8.52 1.91
CA TYR A 89 12.73 7.51 2.03
C TYR A 89 12.55 6.46 0.95
N GLU A 90 13.65 6.04 0.34
CA GLU A 90 13.75 5.01 -0.68
C GLU A 90 14.94 4.10 -0.39
N LYS A 91 14.91 2.88 -0.91
CA LYS A 91 16.02 1.93 -0.77
C LYS A 91 16.39 1.36 -2.12
N GLN A 92 17.70 1.25 -2.37
CA GLN A 92 18.26 0.47 -3.46
C GLN A 92 18.90 -0.80 -2.91
N GLU A 93 18.76 -1.88 -3.64
CA GLU A 93 19.40 -3.14 -3.36
C GLU A 93 19.95 -3.74 -4.66
N ASN A 94 21.20 -4.20 -4.63
CA ASN A 94 21.89 -4.73 -5.80
C ASN A 94 21.86 -3.81 -7.05
N GLY A 95 21.91 -2.50 -6.85
CA GLY A 95 21.85 -1.48 -7.91
C GLY A 95 20.46 -1.24 -8.51
N ARG A 96 19.42 -1.88 -7.98
CA ARG A 96 18.02 -1.70 -8.40
C ARG A 96 17.22 -1.00 -7.31
N MET A 97 16.21 -0.24 -7.71
CA MET A 97 15.30 0.43 -6.79
C MET A 97 14.27 -0.57 -6.25
N ILE A 98 14.11 -0.63 -4.93
CA ILE A 98 12.96 -1.30 -4.33
C ILE A 98 11.75 -0.40 -4.53
N ASP A 99 10.67 -0.94 -5.13
CA ASP A 99 9.48 -0.17 -5.46
C ASP A 99 8.57 0.08 -4.25
N VAL A 100 9.17 0.60 -3.17
CA VAL A 100 8.50 1.05 -1.95
C VAL A 100 9.09 2.39 -1.52
N ALA A 101 8.23 3.30 -1.09
CA ALA A 101 8.61 4.60 -0.54
C ALA A 101 7.83 4.89 0.74
N LEU A 102 8.50 5.56 1.69
CA LEU A 102 7.91 6.05 2.92
C LEU A 102 8.00 7.57 2.95
N VAL A 103 6.85 8.23 3.00
CA VAL A 103 6.76 9.70 3.08
C VAL A 103 6.41 10.09 4.51
N PRO A 104 7.32 10.76 5.25
CA PRO A 104 7.03 11.20 6.60
C PRO A 104 5.95 12.27 6.59
N LEU A 105 4.92 12.11 7.41
CA LEU A 105 3.87 13.11 7.55
C LEU A 105 4.28 14.16 8.59
N LYS A 106 4.29 15.44 8.19
CA LYS A 106 4.52 16.56 9.10
C LYS A 106 3.30 16.82 9.98
N GLU A 107 2.12 16.67 9.40
CA GLU A 107 0.83 16.84 10.04
C GLU A 107 -0.14 15.76 9.55
N THR A 108 -1.08 15.37 10.40
CA THR A 108 -2.15 14.45 10.04
C THR A 108 -3.50 15.16 10.09
N LYS A 109 -4.39 14.78 9.19
CA LYS A 109 -5.76 15.28 9.11
C LYS A 109 -6.71 14.10 9.12
N GLY A 110 -7.84 14.24 9.80
CA GLY A 110 -8.84 13.18 9.87
C GLY A 110 -8.44 12.01 10.77
N VAL A 111 -9.02 10.86 10.51
CA VAL A 111 -8.75 9.62 11.26
C VAL A 111 -7.71 8.81 10.49
N ILE A 112 -6.56 8.62 11.09
CA ILE A 112 -5.49 7.77 10.56
C ILE A 112 -5.49 6.47 11.35
N THR A 113 -5.53 5.35 10.65
CA THR A 113 -5.30 4.02 11.20
C THR A 113 -4.04 3.46 10.56
N THR A 114 -3.08 3.10 11.37
CA THR A 114 -1.81 2.54 10.88
C THR A 114 -1.93 1.03 10.69
N ILE A 115 -1.01 0.45 9.92
CA ILE A 115 -1.03 -1.00 9.65
C ILE A 115 -0.80 -1.79 10.95
N GLU A 116 -0.02 -1.27 11.88
CA GLU A 116 0.24 -1.87 13.18
C GLU A 116 -1.01 -1.91 14.07
N GLU A 117 -1.87 -0.87 13.97
CA GLU A 117 -3.17 -0.84 14.67
C GLU A 117 -4.20 -1.79 14.05
N ALA A 118 -4.06 -2.07 12.76
CA ALA A 118 -4.93 -2.98 12.02
C ALA A 118 -4.49 -4.46 12.18
N GLU A 119 -3.26 -4.71 12.62
CA GLU A 119 -2.78 -6.05 12.93
C GLU A 119 -3.29 -6.52 14.29
N GLU A 120 -3.84 -7.71 14.34
CA GLU A 120 -4.07 -8.38 15.62
C GLU A 120 -2.80 -9.13 16.05
N PRO A 121 -2.19 -8.82 17.21
CA PRO A 121 -0.98 -9.51 17.68
C PRO A 121 -1.26 -10.99 17.88
N PHE A 122 -0.48 -11.82 17.20
CA PHE A 122 -0.62 -13.26 17.21
C PHE A 122 0.64 -13.93 17.76
N ASN A 123 0.49 -14.74 18.81
CA ASN A 123 1.63 -15.39 19.50
C ASN A 123 2.13 -16.67 18.81
N GLU A 124 1.41 -17.22 17.84
CA GLU A 124 1.84 -18.40 17.10
C GLU A 124 2.50 -17.99 15.77
N LYS A 125 3.53 -18.72 15.37
CA LYS A 125 4.13 -18.58 14.04
C LYS A 125 3.14 -19.12 13.02
N VAL A 126 2.36 -18.23 12.39
CA VAL A 126 1.56 -18.62 11.24
C VAL A 126 2.50 -18.73 10.04
N PRO A 127 2.55 -19.89 9.38
CA PRO A 127 3.38 -20.08 8.19
C PRO A 127 2.99 -19.08 7.10
N PHE A 128 3.98 -18.40 6.55
CA PHE A 128 3.87 -17.61 5.34
C PHE A 128 4.71 -18.31 4.27
N GLU A 129 4.03 -19.07 3.41
CA GLU A 129 4.64 -20.03 2.47
C GLU A 129 3.86 -20.04 1.16
N ILE A 130 4.37 -20.73 0.15
CA ILE A 130 3.65 -20.97 -1.12
C ILE A 130 2.23 -21.47 -0.81
N THR A 131 1.27 -21.00 -1.58
CA THR A 131 -0.18 -21.26 -1.44
C THR A 131 -0.87 -20.55 -0.28
N SER A 132 -0.13 -19.81 0.59
CA SER A 132 -0.77 -18.99 1.61
C SER A 132 -1.74 -18.00 0.99
N GLU A 133 -2.94 -17.94 1.56
CA GLU A 133 -3.96 -16.98 1.14
C GLU A 133 -3.61 -15.58 1.65
N ILE A 134 -3.53 -14.63 0.73
CA ILE A 134 -3.25 -13.22 1.00
C ILE A 134 -4.30 -12.32 0.36
N PHE A 135 -4.42 -11.10 0.87
CA PHE A 135 -5.29 -10.07 0.30
C PHE A 135 -4.50 -8.81 0.01
N ILE A 136 -4.71 -8.27 -1.18
CA ILE A 136 -4.21 -6.96 -1.60
C ILE A 136 -5.36 -5.98 -1.39
N ILE A 137 -5.16 -4.98 -0.52
CA ILE A 137 -6.22 -4.07 -0.07
C ILE A 137 -6.00 -2.70 -0.72
N GLY A 138 -6.88 -2.32 -1.64
CA GLY A 138 -6.67 -1.07 -2.37
C GLY A 138 -7.88 -0.57 -3.13
N PHE A 139 -7.64 0.39 -4.04
CA PHE A 139 -8.67 1.12 -4.76
C PHE A 139 -8.51 0.95 -6.28
N PRO A 140 -8.97 -0.18 -6.86
CA PRO A 140 -8.84 -0.44 -8.28
C PRO A 140 -9.57 0.62 -9.11
N PHE A 141 -8.92 1.09 -10.20
CA PHE A 141 -9.42 2.14 -11.09
C PHE A 141 -9.70 3.49 -10.41
N GLY A 142 -9.18 3.72 -9.21
CA GLY A 142 -9.54 4.91 -8.41
C GLY A 142 -11.04 5.02 -8.12
N LYS A 143 -11.81 3.99 -8.37
CA LYS A 143 -13.23 3.95 -8.03
C LYS A 143 -13.37 3.85 -6.53
N GLN A 144 -13.70 4.97 -5.97
CA GLN A 144 -14.02 5.11 -4.57
C GLN A 144 -15.49 4.70 -4.40
N THR A 145 -15.72 3.43 -4.17
CA THR A 145 -17.05 2.97 -3.75
C THR A 145 -17.22 3.38 -2.29
N GLY A 146 -17.54 4.67 -2.05
CA GLY A 146 -17.69 5.23 -0.71
C GLY A 146 -16.37 5.21 0.10
N TYR A 147 -15.21 5.33 -0.57
CA TYR A 147 -13.86 5.29 0.04
C TYR A 147 -13.53 3.98 0.78
N ILE A 148 -14.28 2.91 0.52
CA ILE A 148 -14.02 1.59 1.10
C ILE A 148 -13.05 0.85 0.18
N PRO A 149 -11.91 0.36 0.68
CA PRO A 149 -10.96 -0.41 -0.13
C PRO A 149 -11.55 -1.77 -0.52
N ILE A 150 -11.13 -2.26 -1.67
CA ILE A 150 -11.48 -3.60 -2.14
C ILE A 150 -10.39 -4.57 -1.72
N TRP A 151 -10.78 -5.66 -1.10
CA TRP A 151 -9.94 -6.79 -0.73
C TRP A 151 -9.85 -7.76 -1.90
N LYS A 152 -8.72 -7.72 -2.59
CA LYS A 152 -8.45 -8.61 -3.71
C LYS A 152 -7.73 -9.84 -3.22
N LYS A 153 -8.38 -10.99 -3.31
CA LYS A 153 -7.79 -12.28 -2.95
C LYS A 153 -6.65 -12.64 -3.90
N ALA A 154 -5.60 -13.20 -3.33
CA ALA A 154 -4.43 -13.72 -4.02
C ALA A 154 -3.86 -14.93 -3.26
N SER A 155 -2.95 -15.67 -3.88
CA SER A 155 -2.13 -16.67 -3.21
C SER A 155 -0.64 -16.41 -3.45
N VAL A 156 0.18 -16.77 -2.47
CA VAL A 156 1.64 -16.72 -2.61
C VAL A 156 2.07 -17.73 -3.66
N ALA A 157 2.80 -17.28 -4.68
CA ALA A 157 3.15 -18.08 -5.86
C ALA A 157 4.65 -18.36 -6.01
N SER A 158 5.48 -17.84 -5.09
CA SER A 158 6.91 -18.17 -5.01
C SER A 158 7.31 -18.32 -3.55
N GLU A 159 8.49 -18.89 -3.28
CA GLU A 159 9.04 -18.98 -1.93
C GLU A 159 9.28 -17.57 -1.35
N PRO A 160 8.52 -17.14 -0.31
CA PRO A 160 8.63 -15.77 0.18
C PRO A 160 9.90 -15.49 0.98
N GLU A 161 10.65 -16.53 1.36
CA GLU A 161 11.95 -16.43 2.04
C GLU A 161 13.10 -16.28 1.06
N LEU A 162 12.86 -16.45 -0.25
CA LEU A 162 13.86 -16.34 -1.30
C LEU A 162 13.65 -15.08 -2.13
N ASP A 163 14.68 -14.25 -2.20
CA ASP A 163 14.68 -13.06 -3.04
C ASP A 163 14.49 -13.42 -4.52
N VAL A 164 13.55 -12.76 -5.18
CA VAL A 164 13.37 -12.88 -6.63
C VAL A 164 14.28 -11.90 -7.32
N GLU A 165 15.15 -12.41 -8.22
CA GLU A 165 16.14 -11.60 -8.93
C GLU A 165 17.04 -10.77 -8.01
N ASN A 166 17.37 -11.29 -6.83
CA ASN A 166 18.12 -10.65 -5.76
C ASN A 166 17.44 -9.37 -5.19
N LEU A 167 16.13 -9.31 -5.23
CA LEU A 167 15.32 -8.27 -4.59
C LEU A 167 14.33 -8.92 -3.62
N PRO A 168 13.95 -8.25 -2.52
CA PRO A 168 13.05 -8.78 -1.51
C PRO A 168 11.59 -8.81 -2.01
N TYR A 169 11.35 -9.54 -3.09
CA TYR A 169 10.05 -9.72 -3.71
C TYR A 169 9.61 -11.17 -3.60
N PHE A 170 8.31 -11.36 -3.53
CA PHE A 170 7.66 -12.64 -3.80
C PHE A 170 6.57 -12.45 -4.83
N PHE A 171 6.24 -13.50 -5.57
CA PHE A 171 5.15 -13.47 -6.52
C PHE A 171 3.82 -13.86 -5.88
N ALA A 172 2.77 -13.20 -6.32
CA ALA A 172 1.39 -13.51 -5.96
C ALA A 172 0.56 -13.82 -7.19
N ASP A 173 -0.16 -14.94 -7.16
CA ASP A 173 -1.12 -15.29 -8.22
C ASP A 173 -2.43 -14.54 -7.98
N THR A 174 -2.68 -13.55 -8.82
CA THR A 174 -3.90 -12.72 -8.77
C THR A 174 -4.04 -11.87 -10.04
N ALA A 175 -5.28 -11.51 -10.36
CA ALA A 175 -5.60 -10.55 -11.43
C ALA A 175 -5.90 -9.18 -10.81
N THR A 176 -4.91 -8.35 -10.65
CA THR A 176 -5.06 -6.97 -10.14
C THR A 176 -5.43 -5.97 -11.25
N ARG A 177 -5.72 -4.73 -10.86
CA ARG A 177 -6.10 -3.63 -11.75
C ARG A 177 -5.30 -2.38 -11.42
N THR A 178 -5.26 -1.43 -12.37
CA THR A 178 -4.68 -0.10 -12.16
C THR A 178 -5.27 0.57 -10.93
N GLY A 179 -4.46 1.29 -10.15
CA GLY A 179 -4.85 1.90 -8.88
C GLY A 179 -4.51 1.07 -7.64
N MET A 180 -4.13 -0.21 -7.83
CA MET A 180 -3.73 -1.08 -6.72
C MET A 180 -2.27 -0.89 -6.29
N SER A 181 -1.44 -0.21 -7.08
CA SER A 181 -0.05 0.11 -6.71
C SER A 181 0.02 0.78 -5.34
N GLY A 182 0.91 0.32 -4.46
CA GLY A 182 1.06 0.80 -3.09
C GLY A 182 0.09 0.18 -2.08
N SER A 183 -0.74 -0.79 -2.51
CA SER A 183 -1.65 -1.51 -1.61
C SER A 183 -0.89 -2.32 -0.57
N PRO A 184 -1.31 -2.31 0.70
CA PRO A 184 -0.82 -3.29 1.67
C PRO A 184 -1.27 -4.69 1.28
N VAL A 185 -0.37 -5.64 1.45
CA VAL A 185 -0.63 -7.07 1.30
C VAL A 185 -0.67 -7.69 2.69
N VAL A 186 -1.78 -8.37 2.99
CA VAL A 186 -1.97 -9.01 4.28
C VAL A 186 -2.24 -10.50 4.12
N LEU A 187 -1.62 -11.28 4.98
CA LEU A 187 -1.99 -12.67 5.22
C LEU A 187 -3.26 -12.67 6.07
N TYR A 188 -4.26 -13.44 5.67
CA TYR A 188 -5.56 -13.50 6.34
C TYR A 188 -5.90 -14.96 6.70
N LYS A 189 -6.35 -15.18 7.91
CA LYS A 189 -6.86 -16.49 8.36
C LYS A 189 -8.23 -16.31 9.00
N ASP A 190 -9.22 -16.99 8.44
CA ASP A 190 -10.59 -17.05 8.96
C ASP A 190 -10.81 -18.35 9.73
N ARG A 191 -10.24 -18.44 10.90
CA ARG A 191 -10.51 -19.54 11.86
C ARG A 191 -10.53 -18.99 13.28
N PRO A 192 -11.37 -19.54 14.16
CA PRO A 192 -11.31 -19.16 15.55
C PRO A 192 -9.95 -19.57 16.12
N ILE A 193 -9.11 -18.58 16.31
CA ILE A 193 -7.79 -18.76 16.90
C ILE A 193 -7.91 -18.36 18.37
N THR A 194 -7.53 -19.26 19.24
CA THR A 194 -7.45 -18.94 20.66
C THR A 194 -6.13 -18.22 20.91
N MET A 195 -6.18 -16.91 21.09
CA MET A 195 -5.03 -16.17 21.56
C MET A 195 -4.87 -16.38 23.05
N ILE A 196 -3.73 -16.91 23.47
CA ILE A 196 -3.38 -17.10 24.88
C ILE A 196 -2.42 -15.97 25.23
N ASN A 197 -2.97 -14.89 25.79
CA ASN A 197 -2.16 -13.96 26.56
C ASN A 197 -2.04 -14.52 27.99
N GLU A 198 -0.92 -14.29 28.67
CA GLU A 198 -0.66 -14.83 30.04
C GLU A 198 -1.75 -14.47 31.06
N LYS A 199 -2.67 -13.58 30.74
CA LYS A 199 -3.77 -13.13 31.61
C LYS A 199 -5.19 -13.25 31.01
N GLU A 200 -5.36 -13.42 29.72
CA GLU A 200 -6.69 -13.50 29.11
C GLU A 200 -6.71 -14.41 27.88
N ARG A 201 -7.75 -15.22 27.78
CA ARG A 201 -8.03 -16.05 26.60
C ARG A 201 -8.96 -15.28 25.67
N LYS A 202 -8.42 -14.62 24.64
CA LYS A 202 -9.20 -13.91 23.63
C LYS A 202 -9.36 -14.80 22.40
N VAL A 203 -10.59 -15.05 21.97
CA VAL A 203 -10.89 -15.76 20.73
C VAL A 203 -11.16 -14.72 19.67
N SER A 204 -10.26 -14.55 18.71
CA SER A 204 -10.52 -13.77 17.50
C SER A 204 -11.05 -14.69 16.41
N ARG A 205 -11.99 -14.17 15.59
CA ARG A 205 -12.54 -14.92 14.44
C ARG A 205 -11.68 -14.79 13.20
N HIS A 206 -10.84 -13.80 13.13
CA HIS A 206 -9.95 -13.56 12.02
C HIS A 206 -8.62 -13.01 12.54
N TRP A 207 -7.59 -13.22 11.75
CA TRP A 207 -6.26 -12.75 12.01
C TRP A 207 -5.66 -12.21 10.72
N THR A 208 -4.97 -11.07 10.83
CA THR A 208 -4.30 -10.42 9.71
C THR A 208 -2.85 -10.12 10.09
N LYS A 209 -1.94 -10.30 9.14
CA LYS A 209 -0.53 -9.92 9.27
C LYS A 209 -0.09 -9.23 8.00
N PHE A 210 0.51 -8.06 8.13
CA PHE A 210 1.16 -7.38 7.02
C PHE A 210 2.36 -8.20 6.52
N VAL A 211 2.43 -8.42 5.20
CA VAL A 211 3.48 -9.23 4.58
C VAL A 211 4.17 -8.52 3.41
N GLY A 212 3.68 -7.37 2.97
CA GLY A 212 4.34 -6.62 1.90
C GLY A 212 3.51 -5.50 1.29
N VAL A 213 4.10 -4.84 0.29
CA VAL A 213 3.49 -3.79 -0.51
C VAL A 213 3.35 -4.29 -1.94
N TYR A 214 2.16 -4.19 -2.50
CA TYR A 214 1.91 -4.58 -3.89
C TYR A 214 2.51 -3.54 -4.85
N SER A 215 3.44 -3.95 -5.72
CA SER A 215 4.12 -3.03 -6.63
C SER A 215 3.61 -3.05 -8.07
N GLY A 216 3.04 -4.15 -8.54
CA GLY A 216 2.54 -4.20 -9.92
C GLY A 216 2.40 -5.61 -10.47
N ARG A 217 2.16 -5.70 -11.77
CA ARG A 217 2.03 -6.96 -12.52
C ARG A 217 3.29 -7.20 -13.35
N ILE A 218 3.72 -8.47 -13.42
CA ILE A 218 4.79 -8.88 -14.32
C ILE A 218 4.25 -8.84 -15.75
N GLY A 219 5.04 -8.27 -16.68
CA GLY A 219 4.69 -8.23 -18.09
C GLY A 219 3.52 -7.32 -18.44
N ALA A 220 3.27 -6.29 -17.63
CA ALA A 220 2.19 -5.32 -17.87
C ALA A 220 2.30 -4.58 -19.21
N ASP A 221 3.47 -4.57 -19.83
CA ASP A 221 3.71 -4.00 -21.17
C ASP A 221 3.18 -4.89 -22.31
N ASN A 222 2.88 -6.15 -22.02
CA ASN A 222 2.19 -7.07 -22.91
C ASN A 222 0.75 -7.22 -22.44
N GLU A 223 -0.09 -6.21 -22.65
CA GLU A 223 -1.54 -6.39 -22.56
C GLU A 223 -1.95 -7.47 -23.56
N THR A 224 -1.96 -8.71 -23.12
CA THR A 224 -2.83 -9.70 -23.76
C THR A 224 -4.24 -9.16 -23.51
N LYS A 225 -4.87 -8.74 -24.59
CA LYS A 225 -6.32 -8.54 -24.71
C LYS A 225 -6.96 -9.91 -24.52
N GLY A 226 -7.22 -10.26 -23.33
CA GLY A 226 -7.88 -11.49 -22.92
C GLY A 226 -8.44 -11.25 -21.52
N ASP A 227 -9.52 -11.16 -21.36
CA ASP A 227 -10.87 -11.59 -21.51
C ASP A 227 -11.72 -11.13 -20.34
N ALA A 228 -12.91 -10.80 -20.70
CA ALA A 228 -14.04 -10.39 -19.86
C ALA A 228 -14.32 -11.32 -18.71
#